data_6ab43dc9f1f978dd6131d3165cd9c34a
#
_entry.id   6ab43dc9f1f978dd6131d3165cd9c34a
#
_cell.length_a   1.000
_cell.length_b   1.000
_cell.length_c   1.000
_cell.angle_alpha   90.00
_cell.angle_beta   90.00
_cell.angle_gamma   90.00
#
_symmetry.space_group_name_H-M   'P 1'
#
loop_
_entity.id
_entity.type
_entity.pdbx_description
1 polymer ?
#
loop_
_entity_poly.entity_id
_entity_poly.type
_entity_poly.pdbx_seq_one_letter_code
_entity_poly.pdbx_strand_id
1 'polypeptide(L)' 'MKVKDLLALLSQMPADADVVVKGYEGGVDDVVNVKLVKIKKDVHSEWYYGRHEIDEAGDTQVVFIQREERKTD' A
#
# COMPACT_ATOMS: atom_id res chain seq x y z
N MET A 1 -8.14 -6.91 3.91
CA MET A 1 -7.19 -8.02 3.68
C MET A 1 -6.20 -8.08 4.84
N LYS A 2 -5.97 -9.24 5.37
CA LYS A 2 -4.95 -9.44 6.42
C LYS A 2 -3.64 -9.89 5.78
N VAL A 3 -2.53 -9.72 6.51
CA VAL A 3 -1.22 -10.18 6.04
C VAL A 3 -1.25 -11.66 5.66
N LYS A 4 -1.90 -12.50 6.46
CA LYS A 4 -2.01 -13.93 6.16
C LYS A 4 -2.73 -14.21 4.86
N ASP A 5 -3.72 -13.38 4.50
CA ASP A 5 -4.44 -13.54 3.24
C ASP A 5 -3.55 -13.19 2.05
N LEU A 6 -2.77 -12.13 2.18
CA LEU A 6 -1.83 -11.71 1.15
C LEU A 6 -0.72 -12.75 0.96
N LEU A 7 -0.20 -13.32 2.07
CA LEU A 7 0.79 -14.38 2.00
C LEU A 7 0.27 -15.59 1.23
N ALA A 8 -0.98 -15.99 1.49
CA ALA A 8 -1.59 -17.11 0.79
C ALA A 8 -1.70 -16.84 -0.72
N LEU A 9 -2.09 -15.64 -1.10
CA LEU A 9 -2.16 -15.24 -2.51
C LEU A 9 -0.79 -15.23 -3.16
N LEU A 10 0.19 -14.63 -2.50
CA LEU A 10 1.55 -14.52 -3.03
C LEU A 10 2.23 -15.89 -3.18
N SER A 11 1.89 -16.85 -2.31
CA SER A 11 2.48 -18.19 -2.37
C SER A 11 2.14 -18.95 -3.67
N GLN A 12 1.12 -18.49 -4.39
CA GLN A 12 0.71 -19.07 -5.67
C GLN A 12 1.33 -18.35 -6.87
N MET A 13 2.15 -17.34 -6.63
CA MET A 13 2.78 -16.56 -7.68
C MET A 13 4.23 -16.98 -7.89
N PRO A 14 4.80 -16.75 -9.09
CA PRO A 14 6.22 -17.01 -9.31
C PRO A 14 7.08 -16.20 -8.34
N ALA A 15 8.02 -16.83 -7.65
CA ALA A 15 8.84 -16.16 -6.64
C ALA A 15 9.72 -15.05 -7.22
N ASP A 16 10.09 -15.17 -8.49
CA ASP A 16 10.98 -14.20 -9.16
C ASP A 16 10.21 -13.07 -9.87
N ALA A 17 8.89 -13.07 -9.81
CA ALA A 17 8.11 -12.00 -10.42
C ALA A 17 8.22 -10.73 -9.58
N ASP A 18 8.33 -9.59 -10.25
CA ASP A 18 8.32 -8.30 -9.58
C ASP A 18 6.93 -7.97 -9.04
N VAL A 19 6.88 -7.23 -7.94
CA VAL A 19 5.63 -6.75 -7.36
C VAL A 19 5.47 -5.29 -7.70
N VAL A 20 4.33 -4.95 -8.28
CA VAL A 20 3.98 -3.56 -8.58
C VAL A 20 2.66 -3.22 -7.93
N VAL A 21 2.41 -1.95 -7.74
CA VAL A 21 1.14 -1.44 -7.23
C VAL A 21 0.63 -0.35 -8.15
N LYS A 22 -0.64 -0.05 -8.02
CA LYS A 22 -1.25 1.00 -8.82
C LYS A 22 -0.53 2.33 -8.57
N GLY A 23 -0.13 2.97 -9.64
CA GLY A 23 0.50 4.28 -9.61
C GLY A 23 -0.45 5.37 -10.09
N TYR A 24 0.12 6.38 -10.68
CA TYR A 24 -0.62 7.54 -11.16
C TYR A 24 -1.26 7.24 -12.51
N GLU A 25 -2.50 7.68 -12.69
CA GLU A 25 -3.21 7.71 -13.99
C GLU A 25 -3.17 6.41 -14.80
N GLY A 26 -3.40 5.28 -14.16
CA GLY A 26 -3.48 4.01 -14.89
C GLY A 26 -2.15 3.30 -15.10
N GLY A 27 -1.04 3.90 -14.69
CA GLY A 27 0.25 3.21 -14.65
C GLY A 27 0.40 2.39 -13.39
N VAL A 28 1.50 1.67 -13.30
CA VAL A 28 1.89 0.94 -12.09
C VAL A 28 3.31 1.35 -11.70
N ASP A 29 3.60 1.28 -10.42
CA ASP A 29 4.92 1.62 -9.88
C ASP A 29 5.50 0.45 -9.09
N ASP A 30 6.82 0.43 -8.99
CA ASP A 30 7.52 -0.56 -8.20
C ASP A 30 7.25 -0.38 -6.71
N VAL A 31 7.29 -1.49 -5.99
CA VAL A 31 7.26 -1.48 -4.52
C VAL A 31 8.69 -1.34 -4.03
N VAL A 32 8.93 -0.35 -3.18
CA VAL A 32 10.27 -0.10 -2.64
C VAL A 32 10.40 -0.47 -1.17
N ASN A 33 9.29 -0.62 -0.48
CA ASN A 33 9.32 -0.96 0.95
C ASN A 33 8.00 -1.55 1.41
N VAL A 34 8.07 -2.34 2.48
CA VAL A 34 6.90 -2.86 3.19
C VAL A 34 7.17 -2.64 4.68
N LYS A 35 6.32 -1.89 5.35
CA LYS A 35 6.57 -1.52 6.73
C LYS A 35 5.29 -1.39 7.53
N LEU A 36 5.42 -1.44 8.85
CA LEU A 36 4.31 -1.17 9.77
C LEU A 36 4.16 0.33 9.96
N VAL A 37 2.93 0.81 9.84
CA VAL A 37 2.60 2.20 10.11
C VAL A 37 1.30 2.25 10.92
N LYS A 38 1.03 3.38 11.55
CA LYS A 38 -0.25 3.64 12.21
C LYS A 38 -1.11 4.53 11.33
N ILE A 39 -2.41 4.27 11.36
CA ILE A 39 -3.37 5.04 10.58
C ILE A 39 -4.55 5.47 11.43
N LYS A 40 -5.22 6.52 10.96
CA LYS A 40 -6.59 6.86 11.35
C LYS A 40 -7.51 6.33 10.27
N LYS A 41 -8.49 5.52 10.67
CA LYS A 41 -9.40 4.87 9.75
C LYS A 41 -10.52 5.81 9.31
N ASP A 42 -10.92 5.65 8.05
CA ASP A 42 -12.15 6.24 7.50
C ASP A 42 -12.25 7.75 7.69
N VAL A 43 -11.13 8.46 7.54
CA VAL A 43 -11.10 9.91 7.70
C VAL A 43 -11.42 10.67 6.43
N HIS A 44 -11.40 10.02 5.27
CA HIS A 44 -11.68 10.63 3.97
C HIS A 44 -12.86 9.96 3.31
N SER A 45 -13.82 10.74 2.85
CA SER A 45 -15.04 10.23 2.21
C SER A 45 -15.06 10.41 0.69
N GLU A 46 -14.18 11.25 0.14
CA GLU A 46 -14.13 11.50 -1.30
C GLU A 46 -13.55 10.28 -2.02
N TRP A 47 -14.18 9.88 -3.11
CA TRP A 47 -13.78 8.69 -3.88
C TRP A 47 -12.35 8.77 -4.45
N TYR A 48 -11.87 9.99 -4.68
CA TYR A 48 -10.54 10.21 -5.27
C TYR A 48 -9.44 10.32 -4.21
N TYR A 49 -9.78 10.18 -2.94
CA TYR A 49 -8.83 10.28 -1.83
C TYR A 49 -8.82 8.96 -1.06
N GLY A 50 -7.65 8.48 -0.68
CA GLY A 50 -7.56 7.26 0.11
C GLY A 50 -8.38 7.38 1.39
N ARG A 51 -9.06 6.31 1.76
CA ARG A 51 -10.02 6.29 2.88
C ARG A 51 -9.36 6.59 4.22
N HIS A 52 -8.16 6.08 4.42
CA HIS A 52 -7.44 6.17 5.69
C HIS A 52 -6.27 7.13 5.56
N GLU A 53 -5.75 7.59 6.69
CA GLU A 53 -4.60 8.48 6.71
C GLU A 53 -3.50 7.92 7.57
N ILE A 54 -2.26 7.97 7.09
CA ILE A 54 -1.08 7.61 7.88
C ILE A 54 -0.86 8.70 8.91
N ASP A 55 -0.83 8.30 10.19
CA ASP A 55 -0.69 9.24 11.31
C ASP A 55 -0.07 8.50 12.48
N GLU A 56 1.06 9.00 12.98
CA GLU A 56 1.75 8.38 14.12
C GLU A 56 0.89 8.33 15.37
N ALA A 57 -0.09 9.23 15.50
CA ALA A 57 -1.06 9.22 16.58
C ALA A 57 -2.27 8.33 16.30
N GLY A 58 -2.28 7.62 15.18
CA GLY A 58 -3.36 6.71 14.82
C GLY A 58 -3.47 5.53 15.77
N ASP A 59 -4.66 4.98 15.89
CA ASP A 59 -4.96 3.87 16.80
C ASP A 59 -4.92 2.49 16.14
N THR A 60 -4.71 2.44 14.83
CA THR A 60 -4.71 1.19 14.09
C THR A 60 -3.35 0.98 13.41
N GLN A 61 -2.74 -0.18 13.68
CA GLN A 61 -1.48 -0.55 13.04
C GLN A 61 -1.77 -1.37 11.78
N VAL A 62 -1.13 -1.01 10.67
CA VAL A 62 -1.32 -1.68 9.40
C VAL A 62 0.01 -1.88 8.69
N VAL A 63 0.02 -2.79 7.72
CA VAL A 63 1.16 -2.97 6.81
C VAL A 63 0.96 -2.03 5.63
N PHE A 64 1.95 -1.19 5.40
CA PHE A 64 1.95 -0.24 4.28
C PHE A 64 2.91 -0.73 3.20
N ILE A 65 2.37 -0.95 2.01
CA ILE A 65 3.16 -1.28 0.83
C ILE A 65 3.46 0.02 0.11
N GLN A 66 4.71 0.43 0.19
CA GLN A 66 5.14 1.72 -0.32
C GLN A 66 5.61 1.62 -1.75
N ARG A 67 4.99 2.39 -2.62
CA ARG A 67 5.44 2.49 -4.01
C ARG A 67 6.59 3.48 -4.14
N GLU A 68 7.38 3.30 -5.18
CA GLU A 68 8.37 4.28 -5.57
C GLU A 68 7.69 5.60 -5.90
N GLU A 69 8.22 6.70 -5.39
CA GLU A 69 7.78 8.03 -5.78
C GLU A 69 8.78 8.63 -6.74
N ARG A 70 8.31 8.86 -7.95
CA ARG A 70 9.13 9.47 -8.98
C ARG A 70 9.06 10.98 -8.86
N LYS A 71 10.21 11.61 -8.89
CA LYS A 71 10.28 13.07 -8.90
C LYS A 71 10.07 13.55 -10.32
N THR A 72 9.28 14.60 -10.45
CA THR A 72 9.14 15.30 -11.73
C THR A 72 10.28 16.30 -11.86
N ASP A 73 10.89 16.31 -12.98
CA ASP A 73 11.93 17.29 -13.30
C ASP A 73 11.36 18.45 -14.11
#